data_18c55685715ed7fb7e9f7627ce22762a
#
_entry.id   18c55685715ed7fb7e9f7627ce22762a
#
_cell.length_a   1.000
_cell.length_b   1.000
_cell.length_c   1.000
_cell.angle_alpha   90.00
_cell.angle_beta   90.00
_cell.angle_gamma   90.00
#
_symmetry.space_group_name_H-M   'P 1'
#
loop_
_entity.id
_entity.type
_entity.pdbx_description
1 polymer ?
#
loop_
_entity_poly.entity_id
_entity_poly.type
_entity_poly.pdbx_seq_one_letter_code
_entity_poly.pdbx_strand_id
1 'polypeptide(L)'
;QRQMCIRDRSEYEGWYCTPCESFWTETQLVDGKCPDCGREVKKAKEEAYFFKMSKYQNKLMEYIESHPEFIQPESRKNEMVNNFLKPGLQDLCVSRTSFTWGIPVEFDPGHIVYVWIDALSNYITALGYTPEEKGELYNKYWPADVHIIGKDILRFHTIYWPIMLMALGEPLPKQVFGHPWMLVGDEKMSKSRGNVIYAEDLVKHFGVDAVRYYSLHEMPFAQDGTITYEVFISRFNSDLANTLGNLVNRTVAMINKYFDGEIQSGDVHGDFDDDLKAVATGAIDKIIKKMNTLHVADSMDEIWKVVDRANKYIDETTPWVLAKNEDDKPRLGTVLYNLVETIRIIAALLSSYMPETSKKIAEQIGADDLSFESTKTFGETKAGTKVGEAVPLFQRIDAEKKLAELEEEFGQPEEEKIEIAPYKD
;
A
#
# COMPACT_ATOMS: atom_id res chain seq x y z
N GLN A 1 -9.46 -0.25 -39.58
CA GLN A 1 -8.99 -1.18 -38.52
C GLN A 1 -9.78 -1.04 -37.23
N ARG A 2 -10.10 0.21 -36.79
CA ARG A 2 -10.90 0.46 -35.59
C ARG A 2 -12.29 -0.17 -35.66
N GLN A 3 -12.97 -0.07 -36.77
CA GLN A 3 -14.29 -0.65 -36.98
C GLN A 3 -14.29 -2.20 -37.03
N MET A 4 -13.17 -2.84 -37.37
CA MET A 4 -13.07 -4.31 -37.43
C MET A 4 -12.87 -4.96 -36.05
N CYS A 5 -12.45 -4.21 -35.04
CA CYS A 5 -12.28 -4.71 -33.67
C CYS A 5 -13.55 -4.58 -32.79
N ILE A 6 -14.51 -3.70 -33.19
CA ILE A 6 -15.71 -3.38 -32.40
C ILE A 6 -16.98 -3.98 -33.02
N ARG A 7 -16.90 -4.91 -33.92
CA ARG A 7 -18.07 -5.22 -34.75
C ARG A 7 -18.67 -6.58 -34.53
N ASP A 8 -19.47 -6.75 -33.51
CA ASP A 8 -20.69 -7.57 -33.61
C ASP A 8 -21.75 -6.90 -32.72
N ARG A 9 -22.82 -6.43 -33.35
CA ARG A 9 -24.07 -6.07 -32.69
C ARG A 9 -24.79 -7.37 -32.41
N SER A 10 -24.99 -7.68 -31.13
CA SER A 10 -25.61 -8.91 -30.70
C SER A 10 -26.50 -8.66 -29.51
N GLU A 11 -27.50 -9.48 -29.31
CA GLU A 11 -28.27 -9.50 -28.09
C GLU A 11 -27.44 -10.22 -27.02
N TYR A 12 -27.18 -9.51 -25.91
CA TYR A 12 -26.63 -10.10 -24.70
C TYR A 12 -27.77 -10.50 -23.78
N GLU A 13 -27.85 -11.77 -23.43
CA GLU A 13 -28.76 -12.27 -22.40
C GLU A 13 -27.96 -12.72 -21.20
N GLY A 14 -28.28 -12.19 -20.02
CA GLY A 14 -27.57 -12.53 -18.78
C GLY A 14 -28.44 -12.28 -17.56
N TRP A 15 -27.93 -12.66 -16.40
CA TRP A 15 -28.56 -12.40 -15.12
C TRP A 15 -28.11 -11.03 -14.62
N TYR A 16 -29.02 -10.07 -14.57
CA TYR A 16 -28.75 -8.69 -14.20
C TYR A 16 -29.10 -8.43 -12.74
N CYS A 17 -28.14 -7.91 -11.98
CA CYS A 17 -28.35 -7.40 -10.64
C CYS A 17 -28.58 -5.88 -10.71
N THR A 18 -29.81 -5.43 -10.47
CA THR A 18 -30.15 -3.99 -10.52
C THR A 18 -29.35 -3.14 -9.53
N PRO A 19 -29.14 -3.55 -8.25
CA PRO A 19 -28.38 -2.75 -7.30
C PRO A 19 -26.86 -2.67 -7.57
N CYS A 20 -26.28 -3.69 -8.21
CA CYS A 20 -24.87 -3.72 -8.58
C CYS A 20 -24.63 -3.27 -10.02
N GLU A 21 -25.70 -3.07 -10.79
CA GLU A 21 -25.66 -2.74 -12.22
C GLU A 21 -24.77 -3.69 -13.05
N SER A 22 -24.73 -4.97 -12.64
CA SER A 22 -23.82 -5.96 -13.17
C SER A 22 -24.57 -7.14 -13.79
N PHE A 23 -24.06 -7.62 -14.94
CA PHE A 23 -24.50 -8.87 -15.54
C PHE A 23 -23.64 -10.04 -15.10
N TRP A 24 -24.28 -11.18 -14.90
CA TRP A 24 -23.68 -12.42 -14.49
C TRP A 24 -24.09 -13.56 -15.42
N THR A 25 -23.19 -14.48 -15.64
CA THR A 25 -23.54 -15.76 -16.24
C THR A 25 -24.17 -16.67 -15.19
N GLU A 26 -24.94 -17.66 -15.59
CA GLU A 26 -25.58 -18.60 -14.67
C GLU A 26 -24.56 -19.31 -13.76
N THR A 27 -23.37 -19.60 -14.28
CA THR A 27 -22.28 -20.25 -13.55
C THR A 27 -21.59 -19.35 -12.53
N GLN A 28 -21.78 -18.05 -12.61
CA GLN A 28 -21.21 -17.07 -11.69
C GLN A 28 -22.13 -16.74 -10.50
N LEU A 29 -23.41 -17.14 -10.60
CA LEU A 29 -24.36 -16.92 -9.51
C LEU A 29 -24.03 -17.84 -8.33
N VAL A 30 -24.18 -17.30 -7.14
CA VAL A 30 -24.09 -18.04 -5.87
C VAL A 30 -25.51 -18.28 -5.36
N ASP A 31 -25.95 -19.53 -5.35
CA ASP A 31 -27.33 -19.93 -5.00
C ASP A 31 -28.41 -19.18 -5.78
N GLY A 32 -28.14 -18.91 -7.07
CA GLY A 32 -29.06 -18.20 -7.96
C GLY A 32 -29.12 -16.69 -7.73
N LYS A 33 -28.21 -16.13 -6.91
CA LYS A 33 -28.15 -14.72 -6.51
C LYS A 33 -26.85 -14.05 -6.98
N CYS A 34 -26.85 -12.73 -6.95
CA CYS A 34 -25.68 -11.92 -7.26
C CYS A 34 -24.49 -12.28 -6.34
N PRO A 35 -23.32 -12.63 -6.88
CA PRO A 35 -22.17 -13.01 -6.06
C PRO A 35 -21.60 -11.83 -5.25
N ASP A 36 -21.82 -10.58 -5.69
CA ASP A 36 -21.29 -9.40 -5.03
C ASP A 36 -22.14 -8.94 -3.83
N CYS A 37 -23.48 -8.97 -3.96
CA CYS A 37 -24.36 -8.40 -2.94
C CYS A 37 -25.39 -9.38 -2.38
N GLY A 38 -25.44 -10.63 -2.86
CA GLY A 38 -26.36 -11.67 -2.40
C GLY A 38 -27.85 -11.45 -2.76
N ARG A 39 -28.19 -10.40 -3.54
CA ARG A 39 -29.57 -10.07 -3.92
C ARG A 39 -30.03 -10.86 -5.14
N GLU A 40 -31.35 -10.93 -5.33
CA GLU A 40 -31.95 -11.58 -6.49
C GLU A 40 -31.54 -10.91 -7.80
N VAL A 41 -31.32 -11.71 -8.84
CA VAL A 41 -31.00 -11.25 -10.19
C VAL A 41 -32.15 -11.55 -11.13
N LYS A 42 -32.31 -10.74 -12.20
CA LYS A 42 -33.34 -10.89 -13.20
C LYS A 42 -32.71 -11.22 -14.57
N LYS A 43 -33.33 -12.09 -15.36
CA LYS A 43 -32.92 -12.24 -16.78
C LYS A 43 -33.18 -10.93 -17.51
N ALA A 44 -32.14 -10.41 -18.14
CA ALA A 44 -32.24 -9.21 -18.97
C ALA A 44 -31.60 -9.48 -20.33
N LYS A 45 -32.20 -8.92 -21.37
CA LYS A 45 -31.65 -8.91 -22.74
C LYS A 45 -31.35 -7.47 -23.09
N GLU A 46 -30.16 -7.24 -23.63
CA GLU A 46 -29.72 -5.93 -24.06
C GLU A 46 -28.99 -6.04 -25.40
N GLU A 47 -29.30 -5.14 -26.30
CA GLU A 47 -28.55 -5.00 -27.54
C GLU A 47 -27.28 -4.22 -27.26
N ALA A 48 -26.13 -4.74 -27.69
CA ALA A 48 -24.85 -4.16 -27.36
C ALA A 48 -23.82 -4.37 -28.50
N TYR A 49 -22.80 -3.51 -28.49
CA TYR A 49 -21.58 -3.69 -29.27
C TYR A 49 -20.56 -4.48 -28.48
N PHE A 50 -19.84 -5.37 -29.19
CA PHE A 50 -18.81 -6.22 -28.58
C PHE A 50 -17.44 -5.92 -29.14
N PHE A 51 -16.47 -5.78 -28.25
CA PHE A 51 -15.06 -5.70 -28.59
C PHE A 51 -14.46 -7.10 -28.66
N LYS A 52 -13.91 -7.47 -29.83
CA LYS A 52 -13.37 -8.82 -30.11
C LYS A 52 -12.05 -9.07 -29.39
N MET A 53 -12.08 -9.25 -28.08
CA MET A 53 -10.90 -9.54 -27.26
C MET A 53 -10.28 -10.88 -27.62
N SER A 54 -11.09 -11.85 -28.05
CA SER A 54 -10.64 -13.18 -28.48
C SER A 54 -9.53 -13.14 -29.53
N LYS A 55 -9.52 -12.12 -30.41
CA LYS A 55 -8.46 -11.92 -31.41
C LYS A 55 -7.09 -11.64 -30.83
N TYR A 56 -7.03 -11.10 -29.62
CA TYR A 56 -5.78 -10.66 -28.97
C TYR A 56 -5.29 -11.64 -27.92
N GLN A 57 -6.06 -12.66 -27.60
CA GLN A 57 -5.77 -13.61 -26.52
C GLN A 57 -4.37 -14.22 -26.64
N ASN A 58 -4.03 -14.80 -27.79
CA ASN A 58 -2.72 -15.45 -27.96
C ASN A 58 -1.57 -14.43 -27.84
N LYS A 59 -1.74 -13.24 -28.42
CA LYS A 59 -0.75 -12.18 -28.32
C LYS A 59 -0.54 -11.72 -26.88
N LEU A 60 -1.62 -11.65 -26.08
CA LEU A 60 -1.52 -11.31 -24.67
C LEU A 60 -0.85 -12.44 -23.87
N MET A 61 -1.19 -13.70 -24.15
CA MET A 61 -0.53 -14.84 -23.48
C MET A 61 0.96 -14.89 -23.77
N GLU A 62 1.38 -14.73 -25.03
CA GLU A 62 2.80 -14.65 -25.43
C GLU A 62 3.52 -13.50 -24.70
N TYR A 63 2.83 -12.34 -24.56
CA TYR A 63 3.39 -11.21 -23.82
C TYR A 63 3.58 -11.54 -22.35
N ILE A 64 2.59 -12.11 -21.66
CA ILE A 64 2.67 -12.50 -20.25
C ILE A 64 3.76 -13.55 -20.00
N GLU A 65 3.93 -14.51 -20.93
CA GLU A 65 4.96 -15.53 -20.85
C GLU A 65 6.38 -14.97 -21.03
N SER A 66 6.54 -14.00 -21.95
CA SER A 66 7.83 -13.35 -22.20
C SER A 66 8.19 -12.24 -21.21
N HIS A 67 7.23 -11.77 -20.39
CA HIS A 67 7.39 -10.72 -19.39
C HIS A 67 6.88 -11.21 -18.02
N PRO A 68 7.64 -12.05 -17.31
CA PRO A 68 7.20 -12.64 -16.04
C PRO A 68 6.92 -11.61 -14.95
N GLU A 69 7.49 -10.40 -15.07
CA GLU A 69 7.28 -9.26 -14.17
C GLU A 69 5.96 -8.52 -14.43
N PHE A 70 5.32 -8.75 -15.59
CA PHE A 70 4.16 -7.94 -16.02
C PHE A 70 2.99 -7.99 -15.04
N ILE A 71 2.65 -9.15 -14.49
CA ILE A 71 1.57 -9.29 -13.50
C ILE A 71 2.14 -9.77 -12.18
N GLN A 72 2.01 -8.94 -11.15
CA GLN A 72 2.47 -9.24 -9.79
C GLN A 72 1.33 -9.06 -8.77
N PRO A 73 1.34 -9.85 -7.69
CA PRO A 73 2.16 -11.06 -7.40
C PRO A 73 1.92 -12.21 -8.38
N GLU A 74 2.82 -13.19 -8.41
CA GLU A 74 2.72 -14.36 -9.32
C GLU A 74 1.42 -15.14 -9.15
N SER A 75 0.89 -15.21 -7.93
CA SER A 75 -0.42 -15.81 -7.64
C SER A 75 -1.54 -15.16 -8.47
N ARG A 76 -1.47 -13.84 -8.68
CA ARG A 76 -2.43 -13.08 -9.48
C ARG A 76 -2.25 -13.33 -10.98
N LYS A 77 -1.00 -13.47 -11.45
CA LYS A 77 -0.74 -13.93 -12.82
C LYS A 77 -1.38 -15.28 -13.07
N ASN A 78 -1.15 -16.23 -12.18
CA ASN A 78 -1.70 -17.58 -12.28
C ASN A 78 -3.23 -17.58 -12.29
N GLU A 79 -3.88 -16.77 -11.46
CA GLU A 79 -5.33 -16.58 -11.44
C GLU A 79 -5.84 -16.09 -12.79
N MET A 80 -5.27 -15.05 -13.36
CA MET A 80 -5.69 -14.47 -14.64
C MET A 80 -5.48 -15.44 -15.80
N VAL A 81 -4.33 -16.11 -15.84
CA VAL A 81 -4.01 -17.06 -16.90
C VAL A 81 -4.93 -18.28 -16.84
N ASN A 82 -5.08 -18.90 -15.67
CA ASN A 82 -5.80 -20.16 -15.54
C ASN A 82 -7.32 -19.99 -15.61
N ASN A 83 -7.86 -18.92 -15.04
CA ASN A 83 -9.31 -18.75 -14.93
C ASN A 83 -9.92 -18.01 -16.12
N PHE A 84 -9.13 -17.20 -16.84
CA PHE A 84 -9.67 -16.35 -17.91
C PHE A 84 -9.02 -16.58 -19.28
N LEU A 85 -7.68 -16.70 -19.36
CA LEU A 85 -7.01 -16.81 -20.65
C LEU A 85 -7.03 -18.23 -21.21
N LYS A 86 -6.65 -19.24 -20.41
CA LYS A 86 -6.64 -20.65 -20.86
C LYS A 86 -8.01 -21.18 -21.27
N PRO A 87 -9.11 -20.87 -20.57
CA PRO A 87 -10.45 -21.31 -21.00
C PRO A 87 -10.94 -20.66 -22.30
N GLY A 88 -10.31 -19.57 -22.71
CA GLY A 88 -10.70 -18.77 -23.87
C GLY A 88 -11.43 -17.49 -23.49
N LEU A 89 -10.94 -16.35 -24.00
CA LEU A 89 -11.59 -15.06 -23.78
C LEU A 89 -12.89 -14.95 -24.55
N GLN A 90 -13.93 -14.52 -23.85
CA GLN A 90 -15.15 -14.03 -24.47
C GLN A 90 -14.98 -12.57 -24.90
N ASP A 91 -15.69 -12.18 -25.95
CA ASP A 91 -15.70 -10.80 -26.41
C ASP A 91 -16.42 -9.90 -25.39
N LEU A 92 -15.90 -8.69 -25.20
CA LEU A 92 -16.38 -7.77 -24.16
C LEU A 92 -17.52 -6.92 -24.68
N CYS A 93 -18.64 -6.92 -23.98
CA CYS A 93 -19.70 -5.94 -24.18
C CYS A 93 -19.20 -4.53 -23.85
N VAL A 94 -19.24 -3.60 -24.82
CA VAL A 94 -18.66 -2.25 -24.69
C VAL A 94 -19.67 -1.13 -24.80
N SER A 95 -20.96 -1.45 -24.91
CA SER A 95 -22.04 -0.46 -24.90
C SER A 95 -23.26 -0.94 -24.12
N ARG A 96 -24.12 -0.01 -23.74
CA ARG A 96 -25.36 -0.25 -23.01
C ARG A 96 -26.48 0.54 -23.64
N THR A 97 -27.73 0.02 -23.55
CA THR A 97 -28.95 0.69 -23.99
C THR A 97 -29.99 0.84 -22.88
N SER A 98 -29.75 0.22 -21.71
CA SER A 98 -30.69 0.18 -20.58
C SER A 98 -30.83 1.53 -19.85
N PHE A 99 -29.93 2.48 -20.07
CA PHE A 99 -29.99 3.84 -19.50
C PHE A 99 -29.39 4.86 -20.46
N THR A 100 -29.68 6.13 -20.23
CA THR A 100 -29.29 7.24 -21.13
C THR A 100 -28.21 8.16 -20.55
N TRP A 101 -27.81 7.96 -19.29
CA TRP A 101 -26.76 8.73 -18.66
C TRP A 101 -25.38 8.12 -19.00
N GLY A 102 -24.49 8.90 -19.54
CA GLY A 102 -23.13 8.47 -19.90
C GLY A 102 -22.66 9.07 -21.22
N ILE A 103 -21.54 8.56 -21.74
CA ILE A 103 -20.95 8.97 -23.01
C ILE A 103 -21.69 8.25 -24.16
N PRO A 104 -22.40 8.96 -25.05
CA PRO A 104 -23.08 8.32 -26.17
C PRO A 104 -22.06 7.75 -27.16
N VAL A 105 -22.42 6.62 -27.77
CA VAL A 105 -21.63 6.06 -28.88
C VAL A 105 -21.86 6.93 -30.11
N GLU A 106 -20.81 7.55 -30.65
CA GLU A 106 -20.88 8.58 -31.68
C GLU A 106 -21.62 8.10 -32.95
N PHE A 107 -21.38 6.88 -33.36
CA PHE A 107 -22.00 6.30 -34.57
C PHE A 107 -23.37 5.62 -34.33
N ASP A 108 -23.79 5.50 -33.07
CA ASP A 108 -25.10 5.00 -32.65
C ASP A 108 -25.52 5.62 -31.30
N PRO A 109 -26.10 6.83 -31.31
CA PRO A 109 -26.39 7.58 -30.08
C PRO A 109 -27.43 6.94 -29.16
N GLY A 110 -28.08 5.85 -29.59
CA GLY A 110 -28.93 5.03 -28.71
C GLY A 110 -28.16 4.16 -27.73
N HIS A 111 -26.86 4.07 -27.89
CA HIS A 111 -25.95 3.31 -27.02
C HIS A 111 -25.08 4.24 -26.20
N ILE A 112 -24.82 3.84 -24.96
CA ILE A 112 -23.87 4.49 -24.03
C ILE A 112 -22.62 3.64 -23.90
N VAL A 113 -21.44 4.26 -23.91
CA VAL A 113 -20.15 3.57 -23.74
C VAL A 113 -20.09 2.90 -22.37
N TYR A 114 -19.62 1.65 -22.35
CA TYR A 114 -19.41 0.90 -21.12
C TYR A 114 -18.31 1.55 -20.25
N VAL A 115 -18.63 1.73 -18.98
CA VAL A 115 -17.81 2.49 -18.03
C VAL A 115 -16.32 2.09 -18.01
N TRP A 116 -15.99 0.83 -18.17
CA TRP A 116 -14.60 0.39 -18.16
C TRP A 116 -13.79 0.79 -19.40
N ILE A 117 -14.44 1.07 -20.53
CA ILE A 117 -13.75 1.64 -21.69
C ILE A 117 -13.29 3.06 -21.36
N ASP A 118 -14.15 3.88 -20.76
CA ASP A 118 -13.83 5.23 -20.30
C ASP A 118 -12.78 5.21 -19.18
N ALA A 119 -13.04 4.44 -18.11
CA ALA A 119 -12.16 4.37 -16.95
C ALA A 119 -10.72 3.94 -17.29
N LEU A 120 -10.53 2.95 -18.18
CA LEU A 120 -9.21 2.47 -18.57
C LEU A 120 -8.51 3.43 -19.54
N SER A 121 -9.23 4.02 -20.49
CA SER A 121 -8.63 4.98 -21.43
C SER A 121 -8.13 6.25 -20.74
N ASN A 122 -8.66 6.58 -19.55
CA ASN A 122 -8.21 7.73 -18.76
C ASN A 122 -6.69 7.71 -18.48
N TYR A 123 -6.07 6.55 -18.36
CA TYR A 123 -4.62 6.46 -18.13
C TYR A 123 -3.78 7.13 -19.21
N ILE A 124 -4.24 7.14 -20.46
CA ILE A 124 -3.52 7.78 -21.56
C ILE A 124 -4.16 9.12 -21.96
N THR A 125 -5.48 9.27 -21.87
CA THR A 125 -6.15 10.54 -22.23
C THR A 125 -5.80 11.66 -21.27
N ALA A 126 -5.62 11.37 -19.97
CA ALA A 126 -5.13 12.34 -18.98
C ALA A 126 -3.70 12.83 -19.30
N LEU A 127 -2.92 12.08 -20.07
CA LEU A 127 -1.61 12.48 -20.55
C LEU A 127 -1.65 13.23 -21.90
N GLY A 128 -2.84 13.54 -22.39
CA GLY A 128 -3.03 14.24 -23.66
C GLY A 128 -2.96 13.35 -24.90
N TYR A 129 -3.20 12.04 -24.75
CA TYR A 129 -3.34 11.14 -25.90
C TYR A 129 -4.67 11.34 -26.59
N THR A 130 -4.62 11.53 -27.89
CA THR A 130 -5.75 11.39 -28.81
C THR A 130 -5.39 10.40 -29.92
N PRO A 131 -6.39 9.90 -30.69
CA PRO A 131 -6.09 9.06 -31.84
C PRO A 131 -5.24 9.73 -32.92
N GLU A 132 -5.30 11.04 -33.01
CA GLU A 132 -4.62 11.88 -34.00
C GLU A 132 -3.27 12.36 -33.52
N GLU A 133 -3.12 12.60 -32.22
CA GLU A 133 -1.93 13.22 -31.63
C GLU A 133 -1.57 12.61 -30.30
N LYS A 134 -0.27 12.45 -30.06
CA LYS A 134 0.29 12.06 -28.77
C LYS A 134 0.82 13.32 -28.07
N GLY A 135 0.18 13.68 -26.95
CA GLY A 135 0.55 14.83 -26.15
C GLY A 135 1.98 14.71 -25.57
N GLU A 136 2.53 15.85 -25.13
CA GLU A 136 3.86 15.93 -24.55
C GLU A 136 3.99 15.04 -23.28
N LEU A 137 2.98 15.08 -22.41
CA LEU A 137 2.98 14.24 -21.18
C LEU A 137 2.88 12.76 -21.51
N TYR A 138 2.14 12.38 -22.56
CA TYR A 138 2.11 10.99 -23.03
C TYR A 138 3.50 10.54 -23.45
N ASN A 139 4.18 11.30 -24.29
CA ASN A 139 5.53 10.95 -24.77
C ASN A 139 6.56 10.88 -23.64
N LYS A 140 6.35 11.62 -22.55
CA LYS A 140 7.24 11.65 -21.38
C LYS A 140 6.97 10.50 -20.39
N TYR A 141 5.71 10.15 -20.14
CA TYR A 141 5.34 9.28 -19.02
C TYR A 141 4.74 7.93 -19.44
N TRP A 142 4.35 7.77 -20.72
CA TRP A 142 3.87 6.49 -21.18
C TRP A 142 4.94 5.71 -21.93
N PRO A 143 5.10 4.37 -21.73
CA PRO A 143 4.27 3.51 -20.88
C PRO A 143 4.54 3.72 -19.38
N ALA A 144 3.51 3.50 -18.56
CA ALA A 144 3.64 3.50 -17.11
C ALA A 144 4.62 2.41 -16.65
N ASP A 145 5.46 2.73 -15.64
CA ASP A 145 6.36 1.74 -15.05
C ASP A 145 5.58 0.69 -14.26
N VAL A 146 4.55 1.13 -13.51
CA VAL A 146 3.68 0.23 -12.76
C VAL A 146 2.26 0.81 -12.63
N HIS A 147 1.26 -0.04 -12.82
CA HIS A 147 -0.11 0.19 -12.37
C HIS A 147 -0.29 -0.50 -11.01
N ILE A 148 -0.46 0.28 -9.93
CA ILE A 148 -0.78 -0.24 -8.59
C ILE A 148 -2.29 -0.17 -8.43
N ILE A 149 -2.93 -1.32 -8.29
CA ILE A 149 -4.39 -1.45 -8.25
C ILE A 149 -4.84 -2.45 -7.18
N GLY A 150 -6.07 -2.35 -6.73
CA GLY A 150 -6.68 -3.40 -5.91
C GLY A 150 -6.90 -4.70 -6.72
N LYS A 151 -6.76 -5.84 -6.08
CA LYS A 151 -6.92 -7.16 -6.74
C LYS A 151 -8.31 -7.39 -7.34
N ASP A 152 -9.33 -6.68 -6.88
CA ASP A 152 -10.71 -6.74 -7.36
C ASP A 152 -10.87 -6.25 -8.81
N ILE A 153 -10.02 -5.31 -9.25
CA ILE A 153 -10.02 -4.79 -10.61
C ILE A 153 -8.87 -5.34 -11.47
N LEU A 154 -8.24 -6.41 -11.03
CA LEU A 154 -7.07 -7.00 -11.68
C LEU A 154 -7.36 -7.41 -13.14
N ARG A 155 -8.52 -8.08 -13.40
CA ARG A 155 -8.89 -8.52 -14.74
C ARG A 155 -8.99 -7.35 -15.73
N PHE A 156 -9.49 -6.20 -15.29
CA PHE A 156 -9.60 -5.01 -16.13
C PHE A 156 -8.22 -4.47 -16.54
N HIS A 157 -7.23 -4.54 -15.64
CA HIS A 157 -5.90 -3.97 -15.87
C HIS A 157 -4.89 -4.94 -16.49
N THR A 158 -5.14 -6.25 -16.39
CA THR A 158 -4.22 -7.27 -16.92
C THR A 158 -4.73 -7.95 -18.19
N ILE A 159 -6.03 -7.84 -18.49
CA ILE A 159 -6.64 -8.42 -19.68
C ILE A 159 -7.27 -7.33 -20.57
N TYR A 160 -8.25 -6.56 -20.06
CA TYR A 160 -8.99 -5.62 -20.90
C TYR A 160 -8.11 -4.46 -21.35
N TRP A 161 -7.42 -3.82 -20.44
CA TRP A 161 -6.54 -2.68 -20.73
C TRP A 161 -5.39 -3.03 -21.68
N PRO A 162 -4.60 -4.09 -21.47
CA PRO A 162 -3.59 -4.50 -22.43
C PRO A 162 -4.15 -4.81 -23.82
N ILE A 163 -5.30 -5.46 -23.90
CA ILE A 163 -5.93 -5.75 -25.19
C ILE A 163 -6.42 -4.47 -25.88
N MET A 164 -6.96 -3.51 -25.14
CA MET A 164 -7.32 -2.20 -25.70
C MET A 164 -6.08 -1.47 -26.26
N LEU A 165 -4.99 -1.46 -25.53
CA LEU A 165 -3.71 -0.89 -26.00
C LEU A 165 -3.16 -1.62 -27.23
N MET A 166 -3.20 -2.96 -27.23
CA MET A 166 -2.80 -3.76 -28.40
C MET A 166 -3.65 -3.43 -29.63
N ALA A 167 -4.94 -3.17 -29.45
CA ALA A 167 -5.85 -2.79 -30.54
C ALA A 167 -5.60 -1.37 -31.04
N LEU A 168 -5.16 -0.47 -30.18
CA LEU A 168 -4.71 0.90 -30.52
C LEU A 168 -3.33 0.91 -31.17
N GLY A 169 -2.53 -0.15 -30.99
CA GLY A 169 -1.13 -0.19 -31.41
C GLY A 169 -0.19 0.55 -30.42
N GLU A 170 -0.64 0.73 -29.18
CA GLU A 170 0.11 1.42 -28.16
C GLU A 170 0.90 0.47 -27.23
N PRO A 171 2.03 0.93 -26.65
CA PRO A 171 2.81 0.10 -25.75
C PRO A 171 2.03 -0.20 -24.45
N LEU A 172 2.28 -1.38 -23.90
CA LEU A 172 1.67 -1.81 -22.63
C LEU A 172 2.42 -1.20 -21.44
N PRO A 173 1.77 -1.04 -20.26
CA PRO A 173 2.47 -0.74 -19.02
C PRO A 173 3.49 -1.84 -18.73
N LYS A 174 4.62 -1.49 -18.09
CA LYS A 174 5.68 -2.46 -17.80
C LYS A 174 5.24 -3.49 -16.76
N GLN A 175 4.45 -3.07 -15.78
CA GLN A 175 3.99 -3.92 -14.69
C GLN A 175 2.59 -3.54 -14.22
N VAL A 176 1.82 -4.53 -13.79
CA VAL A 176 0.56 -4.37 -13.04
C VAL A 176 0.70 -5.09 -11.70
N PHE A 177 0.60 -4.35 -10.62
CA PHE A 177 0.62 -4.90 -9.26
C PHE A 177 -0.78 -4.86 -8.65
N GLY A 178 -1.36 -6.05 -8.45
CA GLY A 178 -2.64 -6.22 -7.78
C GLY A 178 -2.44 -6.37 -6.27
N HIS A 179 -2.50 -5.26 -5.52
CA HIS A 179 -2.30 -5.33 -4.09
C HIS A 179 -3.50 -6.00 -3.39
N PRO A 180 -3.24 -6.71 -2.28
CA PRO A 180 -4.27 -7.40 -1.51
C PRO A 180 -5.23 -6.44 -0.81
N TRP A 181 -6.30 -6.99 -0.24
CA TRP A 181 -7.26 -6.23 0.55
C TRP A 181 -6.80 -6.08 2.00
N MET A 182 -7.29 -5.04 2.64
CA MET A 182 -7.31 -4.92 4.08
C MET A 182 -8.71 -5.32 4.56
N LEU A 183 -8.77 -6.39 5.36
CA LEU A 183 -10.00 -6.96 5.87
C LEU A 183 -10.25 -6.47 7.29
N VAL A 184 -11.51 -6.35 7.69
CA VAL A 184 -11.89 -6.17 9.10
C VAL A 184 -12.25 -7.54 9.65
N GLY A 185 -11.39 -8.07 10.52
CA GLY A 185 -11.44 -9.48 10.86
C GLY A 185 -11.21 -10.35 9.61
N ASP A 186 -12.15 -11.22 9.29
CA ASP A 186 -12.11 -12.08 8.10
C ASP A 186 -12.98 -11.54 6.94
N GLU A 187 -13.57 -10.35 7.09
CA GLU A 187 -14.53 -9.82 6.14
C GLU A 187 -14.01 -8.62 5.35
N LYS A 188 -14.39 -8.55 4.05
CA LYS A 188 -14.15 -7.36 3.23
C LYS A 188 -14.89 -6.16 3.80
N MET A 189 -14.20 -5.02 3.90
CA MET A 189 -14.83 -3.73 4.25
C MET A 189 -15.92 -3.39 3.24
N SER A 190 -17.11 -3.04 3.75
CA SER A 190 -18.24 -2.63 2.93
C SER A 190 -19.11 -1.61 3.65
N LYS A 191 -19.42 -0.51 2.99
CA LYS A 191 -20.33 0.51 3.52
C LYS A 191 -21.71 -0.06 3.83
N SER A 192 -22.19 -1.03 3.04
CA SER A 192 -23.48 -1.68 3.23
C SER A 192 -23.52 -2.63 4.43
N ARG A 193 -22.37 -3.04 4.96
CA ARG A 193 -22.22 -3.87 6.17
C ARG A 193 -21.89 -3.04 7.41
N GLY A 194 -21.57 -1.75 7.23
CA GLY A 194 -21.19 -0.86 8.32
C GLY A 194 -19.84 -1.17 8.99
N ASN A 195 -19.01 -2.06 8.39
CA ASN A 195 -17.73 -2.48 8.95
C ASN A 195 -16.53 -1.72 8.38
N VAL A 196 -16.70 -0.49 7.92
CA VAL A 196 -15.62 0.30 7.34
C VAL A 196 -14.88 1.06 8.44
N ILE A 197 -13.56 0.85 8.52
CA ILE A 197 -12.67 1.67 9.33
C ILE A 197 -12.07 2.73 8.41
N TYR A 198 -12.34 4.01 8.70
CA TYR A 198 -11.85 5.11 7.88
C TYR A 198 -10.46 5.55 8.34
N ALA A 199 -9.60 5.85 7.37
CA ALA A 199 -8.24 6.31 7.66
C ALA A 199 -8.22 7.63 8.44
N GLU A 200 -9.19 8.52 8.17
CA GLU A 200 -9.36 9.80 8.87
C GLU A 200 -9.62 9.61 10.36
N ASP A 201 -10.43 8.62 10.72
CA ASP A 201 -10.73 8.30 12.12
C ASP A 201 -9.48 7.76 12.83
N LEU A 202 -8.73 6.86 12.18
CA LEU A 202 -7.46 6.38 12.72
C LEU A 202 -6.44 7.52 12.88
N VAL A 203 -6.35 8.43 11.90
CA VAL A 203 -5.44 9.59 11.97
C VAL A 203 -5.81 10.51 13.13
N LYS A 204 -7.09 10.75 13.38
CA LYS A 204 -7.58 11.56 14.50
C LYS A 204 -7.12 11.02 15.85
N HIS A 205 -7.13 9.70 16.02
CA HIS A 205 -6.81 9.05 17.29
C HIS A 205 -5.34 8.68 17.48
N PHE A 206 -4.62 8.38 16.39
CA PHE A 206 -3.27 7.81 16.45
C PHE A 206 -2.20 8.61 15.70
N GLY A 207 -2.61 9.58 14.89
CA GLY A 207 -1.70 10.38 14.06
C GLY A 207 -1.36 9.71 12.71
N VAL A 208 -0.95 10.55 11.75
CA VAL A 208 -0.71 10.14 10.35
C VAL A 208 0.34 9.04 10.24
N ASP A 209 1.49 9.20 10.92
CA ASP A 209 2.60 8.26 10.76
C ASP A 209 2.31 6.88 11.36
N ALA A 210 1.50 6.79 12.42
CA ALA A 210 1.05 5.52 12.95
C ALA A 210 0.14 4.77 11.98
N VAL A 211 -0.77 5.49 11.30
CA VAL A 211 -1.64 4.92 10.26
C VAL A 211 -0.83 4.49 9.04
N ARG A 212 0.16 5.30 8.62
CA ARG A 212 1.09 4.94 7.54
C ARG A 212 1.90 3.70 7.89
N TYR A 213 2.48 3.66 9.11
CA TYR A 213 3.19 2.48 9.59
C TYR A 213 2.34 1.22 9.46
N TYR A 214 1.15 1.24 10.06
CA TYR A 214 0.25 0.10 10.04
C TYR A 214 -0.11 -0.34 8.61
N SER A 215 -0.55 0.61 7.79
CA SER A 215 -0.99 0.33 6.43
C SER A 215 0.13 -0.20 5.51
N LEU A 216 1.38 0.20 5.74
CA LEU A 216 2.52 -0.20 4.93
C LEU A 216 3.19 -1.48 5.47
N HIS A 217 3.13 -1.73 6.79
CA HIS A 217 3.75 -2.87 7.43
C HIS A 217 2.84 -4.11 7.48
N GLU A 218 1.54 -3.93 7.82
CA GLU A 218 0.60 -5.03 8.00
C GLU A 218 -0.08 -5.50 6.69
N MET A 219 0.41 -5.04 5.53
CA MET A 219 -0.03 -5.47 4.21
C MET A 219 1.04 -6.35 3.54
N PRO A 220 0.99 -7.67 3.72
CA PRO A 220 1.92 -8.59 3.07
C PRO A 220 1.82 -8.51 1.56
N PHE A 221 2.92 -8.75 0.85
CA PHE A 221 3.03 -8.59 -0.61
C PHE A 221 1.93 -9.31 -1.42
N ALA A 222 1.52 -10.50 -1.01
CA ALA A 222 0.61 -11.35 -1.78
C ALA A 222 -0.64 -11.81 -1.03
N GLN A 223 -0.78 -11.47 0.24
CA GLN A 223 -1.85 -11.93 1.12
C GLN A 223 -2.65 -10.76 1.66
N ASP A 224 -3.93 -10.98 1.94
CA ASP A 224 -4.78 -9.97 2.56
C ASP A 224 -4.29 -9.67 3.98
N GLY A 225 -4.28 -8.40 4.32
CA GLY A 225 -4.01 -7.92 5.68
C GLY A 225 -5.31 -7.79 6.47
N THR A 226 -5.20 -7.83 7.79
CA THR A 226 -6.34 -7.63 8.68
C THR A 226 -6.14 -6.35 9.49
N ILE A 227 -7.19 -5.56 9.65
CA ILE A 227 -7.22 -4.42 10.55
C ILE A 227 -8.34 -4.58 11.55
N THR A 228 -7.99 -4.47 12.84
CA THR A 228 -8.93 -4.23 13.94
C THR A 228 -8.30 -3.20 14.87
N TYR A 229 -9.11 -2.53 15.68
CA TYR A 229 -8.58 -1.56 16.64
C TYR A 229 -7.63 -2.20 17.65
N GLU A 230 -7.88 -3.45 18.06
CA GLU A 230 -7.04 -4.21 18.98
C GLU A 230 -5.64 -4.45 18.38
N VAL A 231 -5.60 -4.94 17.14
CA VAL A 231 -4.32 -5.21 16.44
C VAL A 231 -3.58 -3.90 16.19
N PHE A 232 -4.28 -2.84 15.79
CA PHE A 232 -3.70 -1.52 15.59
C PHE A 232 -3.04 -0.98 16.88
N ILE A 233 -3.76 -0.98 18.00
CA ILE A 233 -3.26 -0.50 19.29
C ILE A 233 -2.09 -1.38 19.78
N SER A 234 -2.18 -2.70 19.57
CA SER A 234 -1.10 -3.63 19.92
C SER A 234 0.19 -3.28 19.16
N ARG A 235 0.12 -3.09 17.83
CA ARG A 235 1.26 -2.69 17.00
C ARG A 235 1.79 -1.30 17.36
N PHE A 236 0.89 -0.34 17.58
CA PHE A 236 1.27 0.99 18.03
C PHE A 236 2.10 0.93 19.33
N ASN A 237 1.64 0.17 20.30
CA ASN A 237 2.33 0.05 21.58
C ASN A 237 3.64 -0.74 21.50
N SER A 238 3.65 -1.89 20.79
CA SER A 238 4.84 -2.75 20.70
C SER A 238 5.93 -2.10 19.84
N ASP A 239 5.58 -1.71 18.63
CA ASP A 239 6.56 -1.37 17.62
C ASP A 239 6.94 0.12 17.65
N LEU A 240 5.93 0.99 17.76
CA LEU A 240 6.17 2.44 17.73
C LEU A 240 6.54 3.01 19.11
N ALA A 241 5.76 2.73 20.15
CA ALA A 241 6.03 3.30 21.47
C ALA A 241 7.18 2.56 22.19
N ASN A 242 7.12 1.23 22.30
CA ASN A 242 8.09 0.49 23.09
C ASN A 242 9.41 0.24 22.34
N THR A 243 9.38 -0.07 21.04
CA THR A 243 10.59 -0.44 20.31
C THR A 243 11.29 0.80 19.75
N LEU A 244 10.69 1.55 18.83
CA LEU A 244 11.30 2.74 18.22
C LEU A 244 11.33 3.93 19.18
N GLY A 245 10.20 4.27 19.78
CA GLY A 245 10.08 5.45 20.66
C GLY A 245 10.97 5.35 21.90
N ASN A 246 11.03 4.17 22.52
CA ASN A 246 11.88 3.94 23.67
C ASN A 246 13.37 3.98 23.32
N LEU A 247 13.80 3.45 22.16
CA LEU A 247 15.18 3.55 21.69
C LEU A 247 15.64 5.01 21.63
N VAL A 248 14.89 5.86 20.95
CA VAL A 248 15.22 7.28 20.76
C VAL A 248 15.21 8.00 22.11
N ASN A 249 14.13 7.86 22.87
CA ASN A 249 13.97 8.54 24.15
C ASN A 249 15.07 8.18 25.18
N ARG A 250 15.39 6.87 25.31
CA ARG A 250 16.45 6.39 26.22
C ARG A 250 17.83 6.93 25.81
N THR A 251 18.12 6.91 24.51
CA THR A 251 19.42 7.37 24.00
C THR A 251 19.60 8.87 24.26
N VAL A 252 18.61 9.69 23.88
CA VAL A 252 18.65 11.15 24.12
C VAL A 252 18.70 11.46 25.61
N ALA A 253 17.90 10.76 26.43
CA ALA A 253 17.92 10.96 27.89
C ALA A 253 19.29 10.62 28.55
N MET A 254 19.96 9.54 28.05
CA MET A 254 21.29 9.17 28.55
C MET A 254 22.35 10.20 28.15
N ILE A 255 22.31 10.75 26.96
CA ILE A 255 23.24 11.81 26.52
C ILE A 255 23.02 13.08 27.36
N ASN A 256 21.78 13.49 27.55
CA ASN A 256 21.47 14.64 28.43
C ASN A 256 21.98 14.41 29.86
N LYS A 257 21.77 13.21 30.39
CA LYS A 257 22.13 12.88 31.77
C LYS A 257 23.64 12.78 32.01
N TYR A 258 24.38 12.16 31.08
CA TYR A 258 25.78 11.79 31.30
C TYR A 258 26.77 12.76 30.65
N PHE A 259 26.34 13.55 29.66
CA PHE A 259 27.17 14.43 28.87
C PHE A 259 26.53 15.81 28.60
N ASP A 260 25.61 16.25 29.45
CA ASP A 260 24.94 17.56 29.34
C ASP A 260 24.39 17.85 27.92
N GLY A 261 23.88 16.82 27.29
CA GLY A 261 23.30 16.88 25.95
C GLY A 261 24.33 16.85 24.82
N GLU A 262 25.62 16.75 25.06
CA GLU A 262 26.67 16.79 24.04
C GLU A 262 27.05 15.39 23.56
N ILE A 263 26.96 15.18 22.24
CA ILE A 263 27.39 13.94 21.60
C ILE A 263 28.91 13.85 21.62
N GLN A 264 29.43 12.79 22.23
CA GLN A 264 30.87 12.55 22.34
C GLN A 264 31.46 11.95 21.08
N SER A 265 32.78 11.88 20.94
CA SER A 265 33.44 11.15 19.88
C SER A 265 33.33 9.64 20.04
N GLY A 266 33.34 8.89 18.94
CA GLY A 266 33.22 7.44 18.91
C GLY A 266 34.58 6.71 18.89
N ASP A 267 35.54 7.09 19.73
CA ASP A 267 36.96 6.71 19.60
C ASP A 267 37.33 5.42 20.34
N VAL A 268 36.52 4.93 21.27
CA VAL A 268 36.81 3.72 22.07
C VAL A 268 36.00 2.55 21.60
N HIS A 269 36.62 1.71 20.75
CA HIS A 269 35.99 0.52 20.15
C HIS A 269 35.63 -0.57 21.17
N GLY A 270 34.61 -1.35 20.87
CA GLY A 270 34.16 -2.52 21.67
C GLY A 270 33.53 -3.60 20.80
N ASP A 271 33.37 -4.77 21.39
CA ASP A 271 33.07 -6.05 20.70
C ASP A 271 31.79 -6.04 19.83
N PHE A 272 30.78 -5.22 20.18
CA PHE A 272 29.48 -5.20 19.50
C PHE A 272 29.34 -4.06 18.47
N ASP A 273 30.35 -3.18 18.35
CA ASP A 273 30.26 -1.96 17.54
C ASP A 273 30.20 -2.27 16.06
N ASP A 274 31.04 -3.17 15.57
CA ASP A 274 31.13 -3.50 14.13
C ASP A 274 29.86 -4.16 13.61
N ASP A 275 29.24 -5.03 14.39
CA ASP A 275 27.98 -5.66 14.01
C ASP A 275 26.84 -4.64 13.94
N LEU A 276 26.73 -3.71 14.90
CA LEU A 276 25.76 -2.61 14.86
C LEU A 276 25.94 -1.76 13.58
N LYS A 277 27.19 -1.35 13.32
CA LYS A 277 27.55 -0.53 12.14
C LYS A 277 27.20 -1.24 10.84
N ALA A 278 27.56 -2.53 10.72
CA ALA A 278 27.29 -3.33 9.54
C ALA A 278 25.77 -3.53 9.29
N VAL A 279 24.98 -3.77 10.34
CA VAL A 279 23.53 -3.89 10.23
C VAL A 279 22.91 -2.56 9.80
N ALA A 280 23.32 -1.44 10.41
CA ALA A 280 22.79 -0.12 10.11
C ALA A 280 23.08 0.32 8.67
N THR A 281 24.34 0.27 8.24
CA THR A 281 24.76 0.73 6.90
C THR A 281 24.33 -0.23 5.77
N GLY A 282 24.17 -1.52 6.08
CA GLY A 282 23.73 -2.53 5.11
C GLY A 282 22.22 -2.58 4.89
N ALA A 283 21.42 -1.81 5.60
CA ALA A 283 19.95 -1.86 5.49
C ALA A 283 19.43 -1.24 4.20
N ILE A 284 19.98 -0.10 3.76
CA ILE A 284 19.45 0.65 2.61
C ILE A 284 19.42 -0.17 1.31
N ASP A 285 20.46 -0.93 1.02
CA ASP A 285 20.51 -1.73 -0.21
C ASP A 285 19.46 -2.85 -0.21
N LYS A 286 19.18 -3.43 0.98
CA LYS A 286 18.12 -4.43 1.14
C LYS A 286 16.73 -3.81 0.98
N ILE A 287 16.53 -2.61 1.54
CA ILE A 287 15.29 -1.84 1.40
C ILE A 287 15.03 -1.50 -0.07
N ILE A 288 16.01 -0.94 -0.77
CA ILE A 288 15.90 -0.61 -2.21
C ILE A 288 15.55 -1.86 -3.03
N LYS A 289 16.23 -2.98 -2.76
CA LYS A 289 15.95 -4.24 -3.46
C LYS A 289 14.49 -4.68 -3.28
N LYS A 290 13.97 -4.62 -2.06
CA LYS A 290 12.58 -4.99 -1.74
C LYS A 290 11.58 -3.99 -2.34
N MET A 291 11.85 -2.70 -2.25
CA MET A 291 11.01 -1.66 -2.83
C MET A 291 10.92 -1.75 -4.36
N ASN A 292 12.03 -2.06 -5.05
CA ASN A 292 12.03 -2.25 -6.50
C ASN A 292 11.15 -3.43 -6.97
N THR A 293 10.80 -4.33 -6.06
CA THR A 293 9.88 -5.45 -6.30
C THR A 293 8.55 -5.28 -5.56
N LEU A 294 8.24 -4.09 -5.04
CA LEU A 294 7.01 -3.71 -4.36
C LEU A 294 6.74 -4.48 -3.05
N HIS A 295 7.77 -5.07 -2.44
CA HIS A 295 7.70 -5.73 -1.13
C HIS A 295 7.82 -4.69 -0.01
N VAL A 296 6.80 -3.84 0.12
CA VAL A 296 6.82 -2.66 1.02
C VAL A 296 6.91 -3.08 2.48
N ALA A 297 6.08 -4.01 2.95
CA ALA A 297 6.12 -4.51 4.32
C ALA A 297 7.49 -5.11 4.66
N ASP A 298 8.00 -6.00 3.80
CA ASP A 298 9.33 -6.59 3.99
C ASP A 298 10.47 -5.56 4.00
N SER A 299 10.31 -4.42 3.29
CA SER A 299 11.29 -3.34 3.32
C SER A 299 11.30 -2.61 4.67
N MET A 300 10.14 -2.46 5.29
CA MET A 300 10.03 -1.92 6.66
C MET A 300 10.63 -2.86 7.69
N ASP A 301 10.49 -4.17 7.52
CA ASP A 301 11.16 -5.16 8.38
C ASP A 301 12.69 -4.98 8.40
N GLU A 302 13.31 -4.58 7.28
CA GLU A 302 14.75 -4.29 7.28
C GLU A 302 15.09 -3.07 8.15
N ILE A 303 14.20 -2.08 8.25
CA ILE A 303 14.38 -0.93 9.16
C ILE A 303 14.24 -1.40 10.62
N TRP A 304 13.21 -2.21 10.92
CA TRP A 304 13.00 -2.74 12.26
C TRP A 304 14.15 -3.63 12.74
N LYS A 305 14.82 -4.37 11.85
CA LYS A 305 16.08 -5.07 12.19
C LYS A 305 17.19 -4.14 12.68
N VAL A 306 17.28 -2.93 12.14
CA VAL A 306 18.23 -1.93 12.63
C VAL A 306 17.81 -1.42 14.02
N VAL A 307 16.52 -1.16 14.20
CA VAL A 307 15.95 -0.72 15.50
C VAL A 307 16.19 -1.78 16.58
N ASP A 308 15.88 -3.05 16.28
CA ASP A 308 16.09 -4.17 17.21
C ASP A 308 17.56 -4.38 17.52
N ARG A 309 18.43 -4.27 16.50
CA ARG A 309 19.89 -4.36 16.71
C ARG A 309 20.40 -3.25 17.64
N ALA A 310 19.89 -2.03 17.49
CA ALA A 310 20.24 -0.91 18.36
C ALA A 310 19.74 -1.11 19.81
N ASN A 311 18.52 -1.59 19.99
CA ASN A 311 18.00 -1.95 21.31
C ASN A 311 18.85 -3.06 21.95
N LYS A 312 19.19 -4.11 21.21
CA LYS A 312 20.06 -5.19 21.68
C LYS A 312 21.46 -4.66 22.05
N TYR A 313 22.00 -3.71 21.28
CA TYR A 313 23.29 -3.09 21.57
C TYR A 313 23.28 -2.32 22.90
N ILE A 314 22.17 -1.67 23.26
CA ILE A 314 22.00 -1.06 24.59
C ILE A 314 22.11 -2.11 25.69
N ASP A 315 21.47 -3.27 25.52
CA ASP A 315 21.45 -4.33 26.51
C ASP A 315 22.83 -5.02 26.63
N GLU A 316 23.55 -5.20 25.53
CA GLU A 316 24.89 -5.79 25.46
C GLU A 316 25.95 -4.85 26.08
N THR A 317 25.85 -3.55 25.84
CA THR A 317 26.85 -2.57 26.29
C THR A 317 26.55 -2.00 27.66
N THR A 318 25.34 -2.18 28.17
CA THR A 318 24.88 -1.73 29.50
C THR A 318 25.37 -0.31 29.90
N PRO A 319 25.01 0.76 29.13
CA PRO A 319 25.56 2.10 29.31
C PRO A 319 25.36 2.67 30.74
N TRP A 320 24.33 2.25 31.46
CA TRP A 320 24.08 2.62 32.85
C TRP A 320 25.10 1.99 33.83
N VAL A 321 25.82 0.95 33.44
CA VAL A 321 26.92 0.34 34.19
C VAL A 321 28.20 1.11 33.93
N LEU A 322 28.50 1.39 32.65
CA LEU A 322 29.65 2.20 32.23
C LEU A 322 29.62 3.61 32.89
N ALA A 323 28.43 4.17 33.04
CA ALA A 323 28.26 5.50 33.69
C ALA A 323 28.63 5.55 35.19
N LYS A 324 28.87 4.42 35.84
CA LYS A 324 29.23 4.39 37.29
C LYS A 324 30.71 4.55 37.54
N ASN A 325 31.56 4.42 36.53
CA ASN A 325 33.00 4.52 36.64
C ASN A 325 33.54 5.59 35.67
N GLU A 326 34.28 6.54 36.16
CA GLU A 326 34.86 7.62 35.32
C GLU A 326 35.86 7.07 34.26
N ASP A 327 36.56 5.98 34.56
CA ASP A 327 37.49 5.35 33.61
C ASP A 327 36.77 4.76 32.38
N ASP A 328 35.48 4.39 32.52
CA ASP A 328 34.64 3.86 31.43
C ASP A 328 33.90 4.96 30.64
N LYS A 329 34.01 6.22 31.08
CA LYS A 329 33.31 7.35 30.45
C LYS A 329 33.64 7.55 28.97
N PRO A 330 34.88 7.38 28.47
CA PRO A 330 35.18 7.40 27.04
C PRO A 330 34.45 6.30 26.24
N ARG A 331 34.37 5.09 26.83
CA ARG A 331 33.61 3.99 26.21
C ARG A 331 32.11 4.28 26.21
N LEU A 332 31.56 4.82 27.29
CA LEU A 332 30.16 5.29 27.33
C LEU A 332 29.88 6.32 26.24
N GLY A 333 30.81 7.28 26.02
CA GLY A 333 30.70 8.26 24.95
C GLY A 333 30.57 7.59 23.57
N THR A 334 31.44 6.58 23.28
CA THR A 334 31.37 5.83 22.04
C THR A 334 30.05 5.04 21.90
N VAL A 335 29.59 4.39 22.96
CA VAL A 335 28.31 3.65 22.93
C VAL A 335 27.15 4.57 22.56
N LEU A 336 27.06 5.74 23.19
CA LEU A 336 26.01 6.72 22.91
C LEU A 336 26.15 7.35 21.53
N TYR A 337 27.40 7.61 21.08
CA TYR A 337 27.67 8.03 19.70
C TYR A 337 27.13 7.03 18.68
N ASN A 338 27.48 5.76 18.85
CA ASN A 338 27.03 4.68 17.94
C ASN A 338 25.50 4.57 17.90
N LEU A 339 24.84 4.75 19.04
CA LEU A 339 23.38 4.75 19.11
C LEU A 339 22.77 5.94 18.36
N VAL A 340 23.28 7.16 18.57
CA VAL A 340 22.80 8.37 17.87
C VAL A 340 22.98 8.23 16.38
N GLU A 341 24.16 7.79 15.93
CA GLU A 341 24.42 7.59 14.50
C GLU A 341 23.50 6.53 13.89
N THR A 342 23.25 5.43 14.62
CA THR A 342 22.26 4.42 14.18
C THR A 342 20.85 5.00 14.11
N ILE A 343 20.45 5.84 15.09
CA ILE A 343 19.14 6.52 15.11
C ILE A 343 19.03 7.52 13.95
N ARG A 344 20.11 8.23 13.58
CA ARG A 344 20.15 9.08 12.38
C ARG A 344 19.88 8.25 11.11
N ILE A 345 20.55 7.12 10.97
CA ILE A 345 20.31 6.19 9.85
C ILE A 345 18.85 5.71 9.84
N ILE A 346 18.31 5.30 11.00
CA ILE A 346 16.91 4.90 11.11
C ILE A 346 15.98 6.04 10.68
N ALA A 347 16.23 7.27 11.13
CA ALA A 347 15.43 8.44 10.74
C ALA A 347 15.46 8.67 9.22
N ALA A 348 16.63 8.57 8.59
CA ALA A 348 16.76 8.67 7.14
C ALA A 348 15.97 7.58 6.41
N LEU A 349 16.08 6.32 6.84
CA LEU A 349 15.36 5.19 6.26
C LEU A 349 13.84 5.31 6.44
N LEU A 350 13.37 5.87 7.54
CA LEU A 350 11.95 6.11 7.82
C LEU A 350 11.34 7.28 7.05
N SER A 351 12.15 8.16 6.46
CA SER A 351 11.69 9.41 5.85
C SER A 351 10.58 9.24 4.80
N SER A 352 10.59 8.15 4.03
CA SER A 352 9.56 7.83 3.04
C SER A 352 8.32 7.15 3.63
N TYR A 353 8.46 6.48 4.76
CA TYR A 353 7.38 5.72 5.41
C TYR A 353 6.65 6.55 6.46
N MET A 354 7.39 7.22 7.31
CA MET A 354 6.93 7.97 8.47
C MET A 354 7.61 9.35 8.52
N PRO A 355 7.27 10.27 7.60
CA PRO A 355 8.01 11.53 7.38
C PRO A 355 8.02 12.46 8.59
N GLU A 356 6.92 12.54 9.36
CA GLU A 356 6.86 13.40 10.55
C GLU A 356 7.69 12.81 11.69
N THR A 357 7.68 11.50 11.86
CA THR A 357 8.48 10.79 12.87
C THR A 357 9.97 10.92 12.55
N SER A 358 10.35 10.72 11.29
CA SER A 358 11.72 10.92 10.81
C SER A 358 12.23 12.31 11.16
N LYS A 359 11.45 13.35 10.89
CA LYS A 359 11.78 14.73 11.20
C LYS A 359 11.91 14.97 12.72
N LYS A 360 10.97 14.47 13.51
CA LYS A 360 11.03 14.58 14.98
C LYS A 360 12.26 13.90 15.58
N ILE A 361 12.65 12.74 15.03
CA ILE A 361 13.89 12.05 15.45
C ILE A 361 15.10 12.95 15.12
N ALA A 362 15.19 13.46 13.88
CA ALA A 362 16.29 14.32 13.47
C ALA A 362 16.42 15.56 14.35
N GLU A 363 15.33 16.22 14.68
CA GLU A 363 15.29 17.37 15.60
C GLU A 363 15.79 17.00 16.99
N GLN A 364 15.40 15.84 17.54
CA GLN A 364 15.84 15.40 18.87
C GLN A 364 17.34 15.07 18.94
N ILE A 365 17.92 14.52 17.88
CA ILE A 365 19.34 14.14 17.87
C ILE A 365 20.24 15.20 17.23
N GLY A 366 19.67 16.31 16.72
CA GLY A 366 20.44 17.36 16.05
C GLY A 366 21.04 16.93 14.71
N ALA A 367 20.35 16.09 13.96
CA ALA A 367 20.82 15.58 12.66
C ALA A 367 20.40 16.50 11.51
N ASP A 368 21.36 16.85 10.65
CA ASP A 368 21.15 17.74 9.49
C ASP A 368 20.92 16.95 8.18
N ASP A 369 21.56 15.79 8.00
CA ASP A 369 21.50 14.98 6.78
C ASP A 369 20.73 13.67 6.99
N LEU A 370 19.59 13.59 6.32
CA LEU A 370 18.72 12.40 6.23
C LEU A 370 18.66 11.85 4.80
N SER A 371 19.63 12.13 3.95
CA SER A 371 19.69 11.53 2.62
C SER A 371 19.92 10.03 2.68
N PHE A 372 19.38 9.28 1.74
CA PHE A 372 19.63 7.83 1.65
C PHE A 372 21.10 7.52 1.40
N GLU A 373 21.83 8.39 0.72
CA GLU A 373 23.26 8.20 0.50
C GLU A 373 24.06 8.25 1.80
N SER A 374 23.68 9.16 2.74
CA SER A 374 24.31 9.26 4.05
C SER A 374 24.15 8.02 4.92
N THR A 375 23.19 7.14 4.62
CA THR A 375 22.97 5.89 5.37
C THR A 375 23.99 4.81 5.07
N LYS A 376 24.72 4.90 3.96
CA LYS A 376 25.73 3.93 3.55
C LYS A 376 27.03 4.04 4.32
N THR A 377 27.26 5.18 4.96
CA THR A 377 28.46 5.46 5.75
C THR A 377 28.08 5.63 7.20
N PHE A 378 28.85 5.03 8.09
CA PHE A 378 28.69 5.22 9.53
C PHE A 378 29.68 6.30 10.00
N GLY A 379 29.19 7.26 10.82
CA GLY A 379 30.03 8.30 11.40
C GLY A 379 29.79 9.71 10.85
N GLU A 380 28.63 9.94 10.24
CA GLU A 380 28.24 11.26 9.71
C GLU A 380 27.76 12.22 10.86
N THR A 381 27.37 11.68 12.02
CA THR A 381 27.02 12.49 13.19
C THR A 381 28.27 13.20 13.73
N LYS A 382 28.20 14.53 13.92
CA LYS A 382 29.32 15.35 14.41
C LYS A 382 29.38 15.30 15.93
N ALA A 383 30.56 14.97 16.48
CA ALA A 383 30.84 15.16 17.88
C ALA A 383 30.71 16.64 18.27
N GLY A 384 30.27 16.93 19.50
CA GLY A 384 29.95 18.28 19.97
C GLY A 384 28.54 18.77 19.60
N THR A 385 27.80 18.06 18.77
CA THR A 385 26.39 18.38 18.50
C THR A 385 25.56 18.20 19.78
N LYS A 386 24.64 19.14 20.04
CA LYS A 386 23.73 19.07 21.17
C LYS A 386 22.44 18.33 20.74
N VAL A 387 22.05 17.32 21.51
CA VAL A 387 20.74 16.72 21.40
C VAL A 387 19.67 17.62 22.06
N GLY A 388 18.41 17.48 21.60
CA GLY A 388 17.28 18.18 22.19
C GLY A 388 16.79 17.54 23.51
N GLU A 389 15.58 17.89 23.89
CA GLU A 389 14.88 17.22 24.99
C GLU A 389 14.43 15.82 24.60
N ALA A 390 14.47 14.89 25.55
CA ALA A 390 13.96 13.54 25.36
C ALA A 390 12.41 13.54 25.41
N VAL A 391 11.79 13.79 24.28
CA VAL A 391 10.33 13.80 24.16
C VAL A 391 9.87 12.48 23.54
N PRO A 392 8.90 11.77 24.15
CA PRO A 392 8.36 10.55 23.56
C PRO A 392 7.79 10.80 22.16
N LEU A 393 8.26 10.05 21.16
CA LEU A 393 7.74 10.11 19.79
C LEU A 393 6.29 9.59 19.73
N PHE A 394 6.02 8.53 20.47
CA PHE A 394 4.72 7.88 20.62
C PHE A 394 4.47 7.62 22.10
N GLN A 395 3.35 8.10 22.61
CA GLN A 395 2.93 7.79 23.97
C GLN A 395 2.22 6.45 24.00
N ARG A 396 2.59 5.57 24.93
CA ARG A 396 1.93 4.30 25.11
C ARG A 396 0.44 4.51 25.40
N ILE A 397 -0.40 3.78 24.70
CA ILE A 397 -1.86 3.85 24.80
C ILE A 397 -2.34 2.78 25.78
N ASP A 398 -3.24 3.17 26.68
CA ASP A 398 -4.03 2.23 27.46
C ASP A 398 -5.05 1.57 26.53
N ALA A 399 -4.86 0.27 26.25
CA ALA A 399 -5.62 -0.43 25.25
C ALA A 399 -7.11 -0.56 25.64
N GLU A 400 -7.42 -0.91 26.89
CA GLU A 400 -8.79 -1.10 27.35
C GLU A 400 -9.58 0.22 27.28
N LYS A 401 -8.96 1.31 27.78
CA LYS A 401 -9.58 2.62 27.74
C LYS A 401 -9.79 3.11 26.30
N LYS A 402 -8.79 2.92 25.42
CA LYS A 402 -8.86 3.39 24.04
C LYS A 402 -9.86 2.61 23.21
N LEU A 403 -9.97 1.30 23.44
CA LEU A 403 -10.99 0.48 22.79
C LEU A 403 -12.39 0.90 23.20
N ALA A 404 -12.64 1.14 24.49
CA ALA A 404 -13.93 1.65 24.98
C ALA A 404 -14.29 3.01 24.35
N GLU A 405 -13.31 3.94 24.21
CA GLU A 405 -13.50 5.24 23.54
C GLU A 405 -13.89 5.07 22.07
N LEU A 406 -13.20 4.17 21.35
CA LEU A 406 -13.47 3.90 19.92
C LEU A 406 -14.81 3.18 19.71
N GLU A 407 -15.20 2.29 20.63
CA GLU A 407 -16.49 1.62 20.61
C GLU A 407 -17.64 2.59 20.88
N GLU A 408 -17.48 3.54 21.78
CA GLU A 408 -18.45 4.61 22.02
C GLU A 408 -18.60 5.55 20.81
N GLU A 409 -17.48 5.87 20.12
CA GLU A 409 -17.51 6.81 18.99
C GLU A 409 -17.95 6.14 17.68
N PHE A 410 -17.52 4.91 17.41
CA PHE A 410 -17.70 4.21 16.12
C PHE A 410 -18.46 2.89 16.23
N GLY A 411 -18.79 2.44 17.45
CA GLY A 411 -19.61 1.25 17.66
C GLY A 411 -20.95 1.40 16.95
N GLN A 412 -21.43 0.35 16.28
CA GLN A 412 -22.71 0.41 15.58
C GLN A 412 -23.80 0.68 16.61
N PRO A 413 -24.70 1.65 16.37
CA PRO A 413 -25.94 1.70 17.13
C PRO A 413 -26.64 0.35 16.95
N GLU A 414 -27.11 -0.25 18.04
CA GLU A 414 -27.98 -1.43 17.98
C GLU A 414 -28.99 -1.23 16.83
N GLU A 415 -29.11 -2.22 15.93
CA GLU A 415 -30.00 -2.16 14.78
C GLU A 415 -31.37 -1.63 15.20
N GLU A 416 -31.64 -0.35 14.98
CA GLU A 416 -33.02 0.09 14.83
C GLU A 416 -33.52 -0.64 13.58
N LYS A 417 -34.33 -1.66 13.79
CA LYS A 417 -35.09 -2.32 12.71
C LYS A 417 -35.92 -1.23 12.03
N ILE A 418 -35.40 -0.66 10.96
CA ILE A 418 -36.19 0.20 10.09
C ILE A 418 -37.24 -0.74 9.47
N GLU A 419 -38.43 -0.74 10.01
CA GLU A 419 -39.61 -1.30 9.36
C GLU A 419 -39.85 -0.47 8.11
N ILE A 420 -39.33 -0.96 6.97
CA ILE A 420 -39.66 -0.39 5.66
C ILE A 420 -41.13 -0.70 5.43
N ALA A 421 -41.96 0.32 5.58
CA ALA A 421 -43.39 0.22 5.22
C ALA A 421 -43.49 -0.26 3.76
N PRO A 422 -44.36 -1.24 3.45
CA PRO A 422 -44.49 -1.72 2.07
C PRO A 422 -44.92 -0.57 1.16
N TYR A 423 -44.21 -0.44 0.05
CA TYR A 423 -44.55 0.50 -1.02
C TYR A 423 -45.96 0.15 -1.49
N LYS A 424 -46.90 1.06 -1.31
CA LYS A 424 -48.23 0.94 -1.88
C LYS A 424 -48.17 1.31 -3.33
N ASP A 425 -48.63 0.38 -4.22
CA ASP A 425 -48.78 0.52 -5.67
C ASP A 425 -49.52 1.81 -6.08
#